data_3b65aec9bbdfb24824184840b017fbba
#
_entry.id   3b65aec9bbdfb24824184840b017fbba
#
_cell.length_a   1.000
_cell.length_b   1.000
_cell.length_c   1.000
_cell.angle_alpha   90.00
_cell.angle_beta   90.00
_cell.angle_gamma   90.00
#
_symmetry.space_group_name_H-M   'P 1'
#
loop_
_entity.id
_entity.type
_entity.pdbx_description
1 polymer ?
#
loop_
_entity_poly.entity_id
_entity_poly.type
_entity_poly.pdbx_seq_one_letter_code
_entity_poly.pdbx_strand_id
1 'polypeptide(L)'
;MIKTVKATTLRDHLSDILKEVSTGKNYFIVTKKGRPVSALVNLDFFEDLLAATSPEYLESIKEARADYKAERTFDHEEIFGEL
;
A
#
# COMPACT_ATOMS: atom_id res chain seq x y z
N MET A 1 7.24 -6.66 -11.83
CA MET A 1 6.67 -5.94 -13.00
C MET A 1 5.65 -4.92 -12.54
N ILE A 2 5.55 -3.82 -13.26
CA ILE A 2 4.61 -2.78 -12.90
C ILE A 2 3.43 -2.82 -13.86
N LYS A 3 2.23 -2.86 -13.30
CA LYS A 3 0.99 -2.90 -14.08
C LYS A 3 0.14 -1.70 -13.71
N THR A 4 -0.85 -1.43 -14.50
CA THR A 4 -1.83 -0.40 -14.16
C THR A 4 -3.14 -1.05 -13.78
N VAL A 5 -3.87 -0.41 -12.89
CA VAL A 5 -5.19 -0.88 -12.49
C VAL A 5 -6.08 0.33 -12.26
N LYS A 6 -7.32 0.23 -12.72
CA LYS A 6 -8.29 1.29 -12.46
C LYS A 6 -8.73 1.23 -11.01
N ALA A 7 -9.04 2.39 -10.45
CA ALA A 7 -9.49 2.45 -9.05
C ALA A 7 -10.72 1.57 -8.81
N THR A 8 -11.64 1.54 -9.77
CA THR A 8 -12.84 0.70 -9.63
C THR A 8 -12.50 -0.78 -9.63
N THR A 9 -11.56 -1.19 -10.50
CA THR A 9 -11.12 -2.57 -10.55
C THR A 9 -10.39 -2.94 -9.26
N LEU A 10 -9.55 -2.04 -8.76
CA LEU A 10 -8.87 -2.25 -7.49
C LEU A 10 -9.87 -2.47 -6.36
N ARG A 11 -10.89 -1.64 -6.30
CA ARG A 11 -11.92 -1.79 -5.27
C ARG A 11 -12.56 -3.17 -5.33
N ASP A 12 -12.90 -3.62 -6.53
CA ASP A 12 -13.60 -4.89 -6.71
C ASP A 12 -12.72 -6.11 -6.46
N HIS A 13 -11.41 -5.96 -6.63
CA HIS A 13 -10.46 -7.07 -6.52
C HIS A 13 -9.33 -6.76 -5.55
N LEU A 14 -9.62 -5.96 -4.54
CA LEU A 14 -8.60 -5.45 -3.62
C LEU A 14 -7.79 -6.57 -2.96
N SER A 15 -8.47 -7.58 -2.49
CA SER A 15 -7.80 -8.67 -1.78
C SER A 15 -6.78 -9.38 -2.68
N ASP A 16 -7.17 -9.68 -3.91
CA ASP A 16 -6.29 -10.37 -4.85
C ASP A 16 -5.12 -9.50 -5.25
N ILE A 17 -5.37 -8.22 -5.47
CA ILE A 17 -4.33 -7.30 -5.88
C ILE A 17 -3.33 -7.07 -4.75
N LEU A 18 -3.81 -6.92 -3.52
CA LEU A 18 -2.92 -6.79 -2.37
C LEU A 18 -2.07 -8.04 -2.18
N LYS A 19 -2.62 -9.20 -2.47
CA LYS A 19 -1.87 -10.43 -2.38
C LYS A 19 -0.71 -10.45 -3.38
N GLU A 20 -0.96 -10.04 -4.61
CA GLU A 20 0.10 -9.95 -5.61
C GLU A 20 1.18 -8.97 -5.19
N VAL A 21 0.77 -7.84 -4.64
CA VAL A 21 1.69 -6.81 -4.19
C VAL A 21 2.52 -7.30 -3.02
N SER A 22 1.89 -7.95 -2.05
CA SER A 22 2.59 -8.40 -0.85
C SER A 22 3.60 -9.50 -1.14
N THR A 23 3.39 -10.29 -2.17
CA THR A 23 4.36 -11.32 -2.57
C THR A 23 5.49 -10.73 -3.41
N GLY A 24 5.40 -9.47 -3.79
CA GLY A 24 6.44 -8.82 -4.59
C GLY A 24 6.43 -9.18 -6.06
N LYS A 25 5.40 -9.87 -6.52
CA LYS A 25 5.32 -10.26 -7.92
C LYS A 25 5.05 -9.08 -8.83
N ASN A 26 4.10 -8.26 -8.45
CA ASN A 26 3.67 -7.14 -9.26
C ASN A 26 3.43 -5.92 -8.38
N TYR A 27 3.69 -4.76 -8.93
CA TYR A 27 3.33 -3.49 -8.32
C TYR A 27 2.35 -2.82 -9.26
N PHE A 28 1.52 -1.95 -8.74
CA PHE A 28 0.45 -1.38 -9.53
C PHE A 28 0.45 0.13 -9.47
N ILE A 29 0.20 0.75 -10.62
CA ILE A 29 -0.13 2.15 -10.66
C ILE A 29 -1.65 2.24 -10.75
N VAL A 30 -2.25 2.93 -9.80
CA VAL A 30 -3.69 3.06 -9.73
C VAL A 30 -4.11 4.28 -10.52
N THR A 31 -5.06 4.09 -11.43
CA THR A 31 -5.56 5.18 -12.24
C THR A 31 -7.00 5.50 -11.87
N LYS A 32 -7.36 6.75 -12.03
CA LYS A 32 -8.72 7.21 -11.81
C LYS A 32 -9.06 8.12 -12.98
N LYS A 33 -10.13 7.77 -13.70
CA LYS A 33 -10.54 8.52 -14.88
C LYS A 33 -9.41 8.69 -15.87
N GLY A 34 -8.66 7.61 -16.06
CA GLY A 34 -7.56 7.59 -17.01
C GLY A 34 -6.29 8.27 -16.56
N ARG A 35 -6.22 8.74 -15.32
CA ARG A 35 -5.05 9.44 -14.80
C ARG A 35 -4.39 8.65 -13.67
N PRO A 36 -3.06 8.51 -13.69
CA PRO A 36 -2.37 7.88 -12.57
C PRO A 36 -2.49 8.77 -11.34
N VAL A 37 -2.91 8.19 -10.21
CA VAL A 37 -3.09 8.94 -8.98
C VAL A 37 -2.29 8.38 -7.81
N SER A 38 -1.94 7.09 -7.85
CA SER A 38 -1.20 6.49 -6.76
C SER A 38 -0.53 5.21 -7.22
N ALA A 39 0.21 4.60 -6.31
CA ALA A 39 0.89 3.34 -6.61
C ALA A 39 0.73 2.40 -5.43
N LEU A 40 0.65 1.11 -5.72
CA LEU A 40 0.65 0.06 -4.73
C LEU A 40 1.95 -0.71 -4.88
N VAL A 41 2.73 -0.75 -3.82
CA VAL A 41 4.02 -1.42 -3.83
C VAL A 41 4.16 -2.25 -2.57
N ASN A 42 5.05 -3.24 -2.65
CA ASN A 42 5.41 -4.04 -1.50
C ASN A 42 6.04 -3.14 -0.44
N LEU A 43 5.67 -3.33 0.82
CA LEU A 43 6.15 -2.46 1.87
C LEU A 43 7.67 -2.53 2.06
N ASP A 44 8.24 -3.71 1.95
CA ASP A 44 9.69 -3.86 2.07
C ASP A 44 10.42 -3.10 0.97
N PHE A 45 9.90 -3.20 -0.25
CA PHE A 45 10.47 -2.46 -1.37
C PHE A 45 10.38 -0.95 -1.11
N PHE A 46 9.25 -0.50 -0.61
CA PHE A 46 9.05 0.91 -0.33
C PHE A 46 10.00 1.40 0.76
N GLU A 47 10.20 0.59 1.80
CA GLU A 47 11.15 0.94 2.85
C GLU A 47 12.56 1.04 2.32
N ASP A 48 12.97 0.12 1.47
CA ASP A 48 14.29 0.18 0.86
C ASP A 48 14.46 1.45 0.04
N LEU A 49 13.43 1.80 -0.70
CA LEU A 49 13.46 3.00 -1.51
C LEU A 49 13.59 4.25 -0.63
N LEU A 50 12.85 4.31 0.47
CA LEU A 50 12.91 5.43 1.38
C LEU A 50 14.25 5.50 2.10
N ALA A 51 14.83 4.37 2.45
CA ALA A 51 16.13 4.34 3.09
C ALA A 51 17.18 5.01 2.21
N ALA A 52 17.05 4.84 0.91
CA ALA A 52 17.98 5.42 -0.04
C ALA A 52 17.70 6.88 -0.36
N THR A 53 16.44 7.32 -0.24
CA THR A 53 16.03 8.63 -0.75
C THR A 53 15.46 9.57 0.30
N SER A 54 14.76 9.03 1.30
CA SER A 54 14.03 9.87 2.26
C SER A 54 13.98 9.22 3.64
N PRO A 55 15.13 9.19 4.36
CA PRO A 55 15.18 8.51 5.64
C PRO A 55 14.15 8.96 6.67
N GLU A 56 13.74 10.21 6.62
CA GLU A 56 12.73 10.71 7.56
C GLU A 56 11.37 10.04 7.34
N TYR A 57 11.04 9.71 6.09
CA TYR A 57 9.80 8.99 5.82
C TYR A 57 9.91 7.53 6.26
N LEU A 58 11.11 6.97 6.18
CA LEU A 58 11.33 5.62 6.68
C LEU A 58 11.05 5.55 8.17
N GLU A 59 11.47 6.56 8.93
CA GLU A 59 11.17 6.62 10.34
C GLU A 59 9.67 6.67 10.59
N SER A 60 8.96 7.45 9.78
CA SER A 60 7.51 7.52 9.90
C SER A 60 6.84 6.17 9.68
N ILE A 61 7.34 5.40 8.72
CA ILE A 61 6.80 4.07 8.46
C ILE A 61 7.07 3.14 9.64
N LYS A 62 8.27 3.20 10.20
CA LYS A 62 8.60 2.38 11.35
C LYS A 62 7.71 2.70 12.54
N GLU A 63 7.45 3.98 12.75
CA GLU A 63 6.53 4.40 13.81
C GLU A 63 5.12 3.89 13.55
N ALA A 64 4.67 3.98 12.32
CA ALA A 64 3.33 3.51 11.97
C ALA A 64 3.20 2.01 12.19
N ARG A 65 4.24 1.24 11.86
CA ARG A 65 4.24 -0.20 12.12
C ARG A 65 4.19 -0.49 13.60
N ALA A 66 4.95 0.24 14.38
CA ALA A 66 4.96 0.05 15.83
C ALA A 66 3.60 0.39 16.42
N ASP A 67 3.03 1.50 15.97
CA ASP A 67 1.71 1.91 16.44
C ASP A 67 0.67 0.87 16.09
N TYR A 68 0.75 0.33 14.90
CA TYR A 68 -0.19 -0.70 14.48
C TYR A 68 -0.09 -1.93 15.38
N LYS A 69 1.12 -2.35 15.69
CA LYS A 69 1.31 -3.50 16.56
C LYS A 69 0.81 -3.24 17.97
N ALA A 70 1.06 -2.02 18.47
CA ALA A 70 0.63 -1.67 19.81
C ALA A 70 -0.89 -1.57 19.89
N GLU A 71 -1.50 -1.14 18.82
CA GLU A 71 -2.95 -0.94 18.77
C GLU A 71 -3.63 -1.97 17.89
N ARG A 72 -3.13 -3.18 17.91
CA ARG A 72 -3.70 -4.19 17.04
C ARG A 72 -5.12 -4.58 17.42
N THR A 73 -5.56 -4.14 18.57
CA THR A 73 -6.97 -4.27 18.90
C THR A 73 -7.79 -3.25 18.15
N PHE A 74 -7.11 -2.33 17.53
CA PHE A 74 -7.75 -1.36 16.72
C PHE A 74 -8.52 -2.04 15.62
N ASP A 75 -9.71 -1.58 15.41
CA ASP A 75 -10.63 -2.27 14.52
C ASP A 75 -10.32 -1.94 13.07
N HIS A 76 -9.80 -2.90 12.36
CA HIS A 76 -9.55 -2.75 10.93
C HIS A 76 -10.81 -2.40 10.20
N GLU A 77 -11.93 -2.94 10.64
CA GLU A 77 -13.19 -2.71 9.97
C GLU A 77 -13.60 -1.26 10.04
N GLU A 78 -13.24 -0.59 11.11
CA GLU A 78 -13.51 0.84 11.20
C GLU A 78 -12.78 1.60 10.12
N ILE A 79 -11.54 1.21 9.85
CA ILE A 79 -10.76 1.90 8.84
C ILE A 79 -11.24 1.55 7.45
N PHE A 80 -11.36 0.27 7.18
CA PHE A 80 -11.70 -0.18 5.84
C PHE A 80 -13.17 -0.06 5.53
N GLY A 81 -14.00 -0.09 6.55
CA GLY A 81 -15.42 0.09 6.35
C GLY A 81 -15.77 1.47 5.84
N GLU A 82 -14.90 2.42 6.07
CA GLU A 82 -15.12 3.78 5.61
C GLU A 82 -14.71 4.00 4.17
N LEU A 83 -14.03 3.03 3.61
CA LEU A 83 -13.60 3.13 2.24
C LEU A 83 -14.68 2.69 1.29
#